data_8efe038a2c016e2d01bba6d8856f7dfc
#
_entry.id   8efe038a2c016e2d01bba6d8856f7dfc
#
_cell.length_a   1.000
_cell.length_b   1.000
_cell.length_c   1.000
_cell.angle_alpha   90.00
_cell.angle_beta   90.00
_cell.angle_gamma   90.00
#
_symmetry.space_group_name_H-M   'P 1'
#
loop_
_entity.id
_entity.type
_entity.pdbx_description
1 polymer ?
#
loop_
_entity_poly.entity_id
_entity_poly.type
_entity_poly.pdbx_seq_one_letter_code
_entity_poly.pdbx_strand_id
1 'polypeptide(L)'
;ILGLAISPDGDRMVLATDQPALQVWLRNGSQPSVSIPLGAQAIQVGWLDDDTVYATGADTLRRYWYVDPSAGGVSTRDLFARQWYEGYLEAAWIWQPKAAKEGYQAKYSLIPLLMGTLVSAFLATLIALPVAIGAAIFTGFFMSPRLRSRIKPAIELIAAFPTVVIGAVLAVWLAPRFDTLLLEILGAIVMVPTGVLLLSLLWQLHPVAHRTKRYLSQLPLLLLLALLCLVTLGVAVGHQVESTVFDGSFARWLYLEYGIPVRQRNAVLVAVALGFAIIPT
;
A
#
# COMPACT_ATOMS: atom_id res chain seq x y z
N ILE A 1 -43.66 -6.35 1.14
CA ILE A 1 -43.32 -4.95 0.84
C ILE A 1 -44.58 -4.27 0.39
N LEU A 2 -44.98 -3.21 1.08
CA LEU A 2 -46.18 -2.42 0.78
C LEU A 2 -45.87 -1.19 -0.07
N GLY A 3 -44.65 -0.67 0.05
CA GLY A 3 -44.15 0.45 -0.74
C GLY A 3 -42.64 0.46 -0.80
N LEU A 4 -42.10 0.97 -1.91
CA LEU A 4 -40.66 1.16 -2.14
C LEU A 4 -40.46 2.48 -2.87
N ALA A 5 -39.49 3.26 -2.43
CA ALA A 5 -39.00 4.43 -3.15
C ALA A 5 -37.48 4.54 -3.05
N ILE A 6 -36.87 5.02 -4.14
CA ILE A 6 -35.41 5.26 -4.22
C ILE A 6 -35.19 6.77 -4.03
N SER A 7 -34.13 7.13 -3.30
CA SER A 7 -33.74 8.53 -3.11
C SER A 7 -33.32 9.19 -4.43
N PRO A 8 -33.45 10.51 -4.55
CA PRO A 8 -33.09 11.22 -5.79
C PRO A 8 -31.63 11.02 -6.21
N ASP A 9 -30.69 10.89 -5.24
CA ASP A 9 -29.27 10.57 -5.46
C ASP A 9 -29.02 9.10 -5.88
N GLY A 10 -30.03 8.21 -5.76
CA GLY A 10 -29.93 6.78 -6.11
C GLY A 10 -29.19 5.90 -5.11
N ASP A 11 -28.70 6.45 -4.00
CA ASP A 11 -27.84 5.73 -3.05
C ASP A 11 -28.64 5.04 -1.93
N ARG A 12 -29.89 5.44 -1.71
CA ARG A 12 -30.74 4.93 -0.64
C ARG A 12 -32.09 4.50 -1.17
N MET A 13 -32.71 3.56 -0.48
CA MET A 13 -34.11 3.17 -0.71
C MET A 13 -34.86 3.12 0.62
N VAL A 14 -36.12 3.52 0.59
CA VAL A 14 -37.03 3.35 1.70
C VAL A 14 -38.04 2.27 1.37
N LEU A 15 -38.25 1.36 2.32
CA LEU A 15 -39.18 0.26 2.26
C LEU A 15 -40.25 0.44 3.33
N ALA A 16 -41.53 0.30 2.95
CA ALA A 16 -42.61 0.03 3.85
C ALA A 16 -42.93 -1.46 3.80
N THR A 17 -42.96 -2.07 4.95
CA THR A 17 -43.31 -3.48 5.11
C THR A 17 -44.65 -3.60 5.86
N ASP A 18 -45.12 -4.81 6.08
CA ASP A 18 -46.28 -5.13 6.94
C ASP A 18 -46.04 -4.75 8.42
N GLN A 19 -44.81 -4.54 8.82
CA GLN A 19 -44.46 -3.98 10.13
C GLN A 19 -44.69 -2.47 10.15
N PRO A 20 -45.12 -1.89 11.29
CA PRO A 20 -45.33 -0.45 11.40
C PRO A 20 -43.97 0.30 11.53
N ALA A 21 -43.11 0.15 10.54
CA ALA A 21 -41.82 0.80 10.47
C ALA A 21 -41.41 1.02 9.01
N LEU A 22 -40.75 2.15 8.77
CA LEU A 22 -40.02 2.39 7.54
C LEU A 22 -38.57 1.90 7.71
N GLN A 23 -38.11 1.15 6.75
CA GLN A 23 -36.71 0.72 6.70
C GLN A 23 -36.01 1.49 5.59
N VAL A 24 -34.98 2.22 5.97
CA VAL A 24 -34.10 2.88 5.02
C VAL A 24 -32.87 1.98 4.80
N TRP A 25 -32.60 1.68 3.56
CA TRP A 25 -31.51 0.82 3.14
C TRP A 25 -30.53 1.63 2.29
N LEU A 26 -29.26 1.40 2.50
CA LEU A 26 -28.22 1.84 1.56
C LEU A 26 -28.20 0.90 0.35
N ARG A 27 -27.89 1.42 -0.82
CA ARG A 27 -27.81 0.67 -2.09
C ARG A 27 -27.03 -0.63 -1.99
N ASN A 28 -25.93 -0.62 -1.24
CA ASN A 28 -25.04 -1.77 -1.04
C ASN A 28 -25.16 -2.37 0.37
N GLY A 29 -26.09 -1.91 1.17
CA GLY A 29 -26.27 -2.36 2.55
C GLY A 29 -26.91 -3.76 2.59
N SER A 30 -26.41 -4.63 3.46
CA SER A 30 -26.97 -5.95 3.73
C SER A 30 -28.01 -5.94 4.85
N GLN A 31 -28.19 -4.79 5.50
CA GLN A 31 -29.14 -4.56 6.58
C GLN A 31 -29.71 -3.14 6.46
N PRO A 32 -30.93 -2.89 7.00
CA PRO A 32 -31.45 -1.54 7.04
C PRO A 32 -30.54 -0.61 7.85
N SER A 33 -30.18 0.52 7.27
CA SER A 33 -29.34 1.53 7.94
C SER A 33 -30.10 2.23 9.06
N VAL A 34 -31.38 2.48 8.84
CA VAL A 34 -32.27 3.13 9.81
C VAL A 34 -33.64 2.42 9.76
N SER A 35 -34.21 2.20 10.93
CA SER A 35 -35.62 1.75 11.07
C SER A 35 -36.39 2.82 11.83
N ILE A 36 -37.38 3.42 11.16
CA ILE A 36 -38.21 4.50 11.68
C ILE A 36 -39.54 3.90 12.13
N PRO A 37 -39.85 3.86 13.43
CA PRO A 37 -41.14 3.32 13.89
C PRO A 37 -42.27 4.22 13.45
N LEU A 38 -43.33 3.62 12.95
CA LEU A 38 -44.58 4.27 12.55
C LEU A 38 -45.68 3.92 13.57
N GLY A 39 -46.60 4.85 13.80
CA GLY A 39 -47.79 4.56 14.62
C GLY A 39 -48.86 3.70 13.90
N ALA A 40 -48.75 3.54 12.58
CA ALA A 40 -49.64 2.75 11.73
C ALA A 40 -48.88 2.30 10.46
N GLN A 41 -49.46 1.36 9.71
CA GLN A 41 -48.89 0.92 8.44
C GLN A 41 -48.87 2.05 7.41
N ALA A 42 -47.72 2.19 6.70
CA ALA A 42 -47.59 3.12 5.59
C ALA A 42 -48.19 2.51 4.32
N ILE A 43 -49.04 3.27 3.62
CA ILE A 43 -49.63 2.89 2.33
C ILE A 43 -48.74 3.38 1.18
N GLN A 44 -48.14 4.55 1.33
CA GLN A 44 -47.28 5.15 0.34
C GLN A 44 -46.05 5.73 1.02
N VAL A 45 -44.89 5.52 0.40
CA VAL A 45 -43.59 6.06 0.85
C VAL A 45 -42.90 6.77 -0.30
N GLY A 46 -42.06 7.74 0.00
CA GLY A 46 -41.25 8.44 -0.99
C GLY A 46 -40.20 9.32 -0.34
N TRP A 47 -39.41 9.95 -1.19
CA TRP A 47 -38.38 10.91 -0.81
C TRP A 47 -38.85 12.30 -1.22
N LEU A 48 -38.63 13.29 -0.35
CA LEU A 48 -38.86 14.69 -0.65
C LEU A 48 -37.59 15.31 -1.26
N ASP A 49 -36.48 14.98 -0.66
CA ASP A 49 -35.11 15.30 -1.06
C ASP A 49 -34.18 14.12 -0.71
N ASP A 50 -32.83 14.31 -0.81
CA ASP A 50 -31.89 13.22 -0.55
C ASP A 50 -31.90 12.72 0.89
N ASP A 51 -32.33 13.53 1.85
CA ASP A 51 -32.26 13.24 3.28
C ASP A 51 -33.65 13.16 3.96
N THR A 52 -34.72 13.50 3.27
CA THR A 52 -36.07 13.57 3.86
C THR A 52 -36.99 12.53 3.25
N VAL A 53 -37.40 11.57 4.07
CA VAL A 53 -38.39 10.54 3.69
C VAL A 53 -39.80 10.97 4.14
N TYR A 54 -40.80 10.67 3.35
CA TYR A 54 -42.16 10.80 3.77
C TYR A 54 -42.93 9.47 3.69
N ALA A 55 -43.94 9.31 4.55
CA ALA A 55 -44.91 8.23 4.47
C ALA A 55 -46.31 8.77 4.64
N THR A 56 -47.27 8.13 3.93
CA THR A 56 -48.69 8.40 4.04
C THR A 56 -49.38 7.15 4.59
N GLY A 57 -50.07 7.28 5.69
CA GLY A 57 -50.88 6.23 6.28
C GLY A 57 -52.32 6.22 5.74
N ALA A 58 -53.20 5.35 6.30
CA ALA A 58 -54.64 5.28 5.96
C ALA A 58 -55.39 6.59 6.30
N ASP A 59 -54.86 7.43 7.18
CA ASP A 59 -55.36 8.76 7.54
C ASP A 59 -55.07 9.85 6.49
N THR A 60 -54.45 9.50 5.38
CA THR A 60 -54.02 10.40 4.30
C THR A 60 -53.05 11.51 4.72
N LEU A 61 -52.62 11.50 5.98
CA LEU A 61 -51.61 12.46 6.47
C LEU A 61 -50.21 12.04 6.04
N ARG A 62 -49.47 13.00 5.49
CA ARG A 62 -48.04 12.82 5.18
C ARG A 62 -47.24 13.18 6.41
N ARG A 63 -46.37 12.25 6.85
CA ARG A 63 -45.38 12.46 7.91
C ARG A 63 -44.00 12.44 7.29
N TYR A 64 -43.11 13.31 7.78
CA TYR A 64 -41.79 13.47 7.25
C TYR A 64 -40.75 13.13 8.34
N TRP A 65 -39.68 12.48 7.95
CA TRP A 65 -38.55 12.16 8.79
C TRP A 65 -37.27 12.54 8.11
N TYR A 66 -36.39 13.23 8.80
CA TYR A 66 -35.00 13.44 8.38
C TYR A 66 -34.20 12.17 8.62
N VAL A 67 -33.49 11.71 7.62
CA VAL A 67 -32.61 10.55 7.66
C VAL A 67 -31.19 11.06 7.59
N ASP A 68 -30.45 10.96 8.70
CA ASP A 68 -29.05 11.37 8.74
C ASP A 68 -28.25 10.60 7.69
N PRO A 69 -27.56 11.27 6.75
CA PRO A 69 -26.72 10.62 5.75
C PRO A 69 -25.64 9.72 6.35
N SER A 70 -25.20 10.03 7.57
CA SER A 70 -24.17 9.25 8.30
C SER A 70 -24.74 8.05 9.09
N ALA A 71 -26.06 7.88 9.16
CA ALA A 71 -26.72 6.85 9.98
C ALA A 71 -26.51 5.41 9.47
N GLY A 72 -25.99 5.23 8.25
CA GLY A 72 -25.56 3.95 7.72
C GLY A 72 -24.16 3.60 8.22
N GLY A 73 -24.03 3.01 9.41
CA GLY A 73 -22.74 2.53 9.91
C GLY A 73 -22.10 1.52 8.96
N VAL A 74 -20.76 1.58 8.84
CA VAL A 74 -20.01 0.61 8.05
C VAL A 74 -20.10 -0.76 8.72
N SER A 75 -20.67 -1.73 8.04
CA SER A 75 -20.76 -3.12 8.51
C SER A 75 -19.42 -3.84 8.34
N THR A 76 -19.15 -4.85 9.15
CA THR A 76 -17.98 -5.72 8.97
C THR A 76 -17.95 -6.39 7.60
N ARG A 77 -19.11 -6.65 7.01
CA ARG A 77 -19.21 -7.16 5.65
C ARG A 77 -18.73 -6.15 4.62
N ASP A 78 -18.99 -4.85 4.80
CA ASP A 78 -18.58 -3.79 3.89
C ASP A 78 -17.05 -3.62 3.90
N LEU A 79 -16.41 -3.94 5.03
CA LEU A 79 -14.96 -3.88 5.17
C LEU A 79 -14.23 -5.02 4.46
N PHE A 80 -14.82 -6.21 4.36
CA PHE A 80 -14.12 -7.42 3.90
C PHE A 80 -14.73 -8.08 2.66
N ALA A 81 -16.03 -7.90 2.39
CA ALA A 81 -16.65 -8.44 1.19
C ALA A 81 -16.41 -7.55 -0.04
N ARG A 82 -16.57 -8.14 -1.22
CA ARG A 82 -16.64 -7.38 -2.46
C ARG A 82 -17.97 -6.63 -2.47
N GLN A 83 -17.90 -5.33 -2.74
CA GLN A 83 -19.07 -4.46 -2.88
C GLN A 83 -19.17 -3.98 -4.32
N TRP A 84 -20.42 -3.84 -4.79
CA TRP A 84 -20.63 -3.21 -6.07
C TRP A 84 -20.83 -1.71 -5.88
N TYR A 85 -19.98 -0.94 -6.52
CA TYR A 85 -19.99 0.51 -6.46
C TYR A 85 -20.45 1.08 -7.79
N GLU A 86 -21.00 2.29 -7.76
CA GLU A 86 -21.38 3.01 -8.96
C GLU A 86 -20.19 3.21 -9.91
N GLY A 87 -20.43 2.98 -11.21
CA GLY A 87 -19.39 3.07 -12.24
C GLY A 87 -18.46 1.84 -12.34
N TYR A 88 -18.71 0.76 -11.57
CA TYR A 88 -17.97 -0.49 -11.68
C TYR A 88 -18.84 -1.58 -12.31
N LEU A 89 -18.26 -2.33 -13.25
CA LEU A 89 -18.95 -3.45 -13.93
C LEU A 89 -19.10 -4.66 -13.02
N GLU A 90 -18.21 -4.83 -12.04
CA GLU A 90 -18.19 -5.97 -11.12
C GLU A 90 -17.99 -5.51 -9.68
N ALA A 91 -18.41 -6.37 -8.73
CA ALA A 91 -18.15 -6.15 -7.32
C ALA A 91 -16.63 -6.16 -7.03
N ALA A 92 -16.12 -5.11 -6.39
CA ALA A 92 -14.70 -4.90 -6.17
C ALA A 92 -14.38 -4.54 -4.72
N TRP A 93 -13.12 -4.70 -4.33
CA TRP A 93 -12.59 -4.19 -3.08
C TRP A 93 -11.94 -2.83 -3.32
N ILE A 94 -12.52 -1.77 -2.79
CA ILE A 94 -12.01 -0.42 -3.02
C ILE A 94 -11.91 0.32 -1.69
N TRP A 95 -10.80 0.99 -1.48
CA TRP A 95 -10.60 1.92 -0.39
C TRP A 95 -10.59 3.35 -0.91
N GLN A 96 -11.64 4.09 -0.63
CA GLN A 96 -11.78 5.50 -0.96
C GLN A 96 -12.68 6.16 0.09
N PRO A 97 -12.12 6.56 1.26
CA PRO A 97 -12.89 7.05 2.40
C PRO A 97 -13.47 8.44 2.19
N LYS A 98 -12.98 9.19 1.19
CA LYS A 98 -13.51 10.50 0.83
C LYS A 98 -14.06 10.46 -0.58
N ALA A 99 -15.24 11.00 -0.76
CA ALA A 99 -15.80 11.22 -2.08
C ALA A 99 -14.89 12.20 -2.85
N ALA A 100 -14.56 11.85 -4.10
CA ALA A 100 -13.75 12.72 -4.96
C ALA A 100 -14.58 13.90 -5.50
N LYS A 101 -15.91 13.76 -5.51
CA LYS A 101 -16.91 14.75 -5.92
C LYS A 101 -18.14 14.58 -5.03
N GLU A 102 -18.92 15.67 -4.87
CA GLU A 102 -20.25 15.58 -4.27
C GLU A 102 -21.12 14.56 -5.02
N GLY A 103 -21.77 13.68 -4.29
CA GLY A 103 -22.60 12.59 -4.83
C GLY A 103 -21.91 11.23 -5.02
N TYR A 104 -20.59 11.12 -4.76
CA TYR A 104 -19.91 9.82 -4.82
C TYR A 104 -19.87 9.13 -3.45
N GLN A 105 -20.32 7.88 -3.42
CA GLN A 105 -20.31 7.06 -2.22
C GLN A 105 -18.89 6.77 -1.73
N ALA A 106 -18.64 6.93 -0.42
CA ALA A 106 -17.39 6.53 0.20
C ALA A 106 -17.24 4.99 0.19
N LYS A 107 -16.03 4.49 -0.03
CA LYS A 107 -15.73 3.06 -0.21
C LYS A 107 -14.74 2.61 0.85
N TYR A 108 -15.12 1.62 1.67
CA TYR A 108 -14.43 1.28 2.91
C TYR A 108 -13.85 -0.14 2.94
N SER A 109 -13.51 -0.75 1.82
CA SER A 109 -12.91 -2.08 1.86
C SER A 109 -11.48 -2.04 2.42
N LEU A 110 -11.21 -2.81 3.48
CA LEU A 110 -9.89 -2.94 4.09
C LEU A 110 -8.96 -3.89 3.33
N ILE A 111 -9.49 -4.72 2.45
CA ILE A 111 -8.70 -5.74 1.71
C ILE A 111 -7.54 -5.12 0.91
N PRO A 112 -7.71 -4.02 0.14
CA PRO A 112 -6.59 -3.40 -0.57
C PRO A 112 -5.48 -2.88 0.36
N LEU A 113 -5.85 -2.37 1.55
CA LEU A 113 -4.88 -1.90 2.55
C LEU A 113 -4.11 -3.05 3.16
N LEU A 114 -4.80 -4.13 3.55
CA LEU A 114 -4.19 -5.34 4.10
C LEU A 114 -3.24 -5.98 3.08
N MET A 115 -3.68 -6.14 1.84
CA MET A 115 -2.84 -6.70 0.78
C MET A 115 -1.63 -5.81 0.49
N GLY A 116 -1.81 -4.49 0.45
CA GLY A 116 -0.72 -3.54 0.26
C GLY A 116 0.34 -3.62 1.38
N THR A 117 -0.10 -3.71 2.64
CA THR A 117 0.82 -3.89 3.78
C THR A 117 1.53 -5.23 3.78
N LEU A 118 0.84 -6.33 3.51
CA LEU A 118 1.44 -7.67 3.44
C LEU A 118 2.49 -7.76 2.33
N VAL A 119 2.16 -7.29 1.13
CA VAL A 119 3.10 -7.27 -0.01
C VAL A 119 4.31 -6.39 0.31
N SER A 120 4.09 -5.19 0.85
CA SER A 120 5.20 -4.29 1.21
C SER A 120 6.09 -4.87 2.30
N ALA A 121 5.52 -5.51 3.34
CA ALA A 121 6.28 -6.14 4.41
C ALA A 121 7.08 -7.35 3.90
N PHE A 122 6.48 -8.18 3.03
CA PHE A 122 7.16 -9.31 2.41
C PHE A 122 8.35 -8.85 1.56
N LEU A 123 8.15 -7.88 0.68
CA LEU A 123 9.21 -7.32 -0.16
C LEU A 123 10.30 -6.64 0.68
N ALA A 124 9.92 -5.89 1.73
CA ALA A 124 10.87 -5.27 2.64
C ALA A 124 11.77 -6.31 3.33
N THR A 125 11.17 -7.40 3.81
CA THR A 125 11.91 -8.50 4.43
C THR A 125 12.82 -9.20 3.42
N LEU A 126 12.35 -9.41 2.19
CA LEU A 126 13.14 -10.02 1.13
C LEU A 126 14.39 -9.20 0.79
N ILE A 127 14.28 -7.87 0.80
CA ILE A 127 15.40 -6.94 0.56
C ILE A 127 16.31 -6.86 1.79
N ALA A 128 15.74 -6.73 2.99
CA ALA A 128 16.50 -6.48 4.21
C ALA A 128 17.24 -7.72 4.72
N LEU A 129 16.62 -8.89 4.64
CA LEU A 129 17.12 -10.12 5.26
C LEU A 129 18.52 -10.53 4.79
N PRO A 130 18.84 -10.58 3.48
CA PRO A 130 20.18 -10.93 3.02
C PRO A 130 21.23 -9.94 3.50
N VAL A 131 20.90 -8.64 3.48
CA VAL A 131 21.79 -7.56 3.90
C VAL A 131 22.03 -7.62 5.42
N ALA A 132 20.97 -7.78 6.21
CA ALA A 132 21.03 -7.87 7.67
C ALA A 132 21.85 -9.10 8.12
N ILE A 133 21.59 -10.29 7.54
CA ILE A 133 22.36 -11.52 7.83
C ILE A 133 23.81 -11.33 7.44
N GLY A 134 24.10 -10.79 6.26
CA GLY A 134 25.47 -10.52 5.82
C GLY A 134 26.20 -9.55 6.75
N ALA A 135 25.54 -8.47 7.16
CA ALA A 135 26.06 -7.51 8.12
C ALA A 135 26.31 -8.14 9.49
N ALA A 136 25.39 -8.96 9.99
CA ALA A 136 25.53 -9.67 11.26
C ALA A 136 26.70 -10.65 11.25
N ILE A 137 26.84 -11.45 10.19
CA ILE A 137 27.97 -12.38 10.03
C ILE A 137 29.29 -11.61 9.96
N PHE A 138 29.34 -10.54 9.16
CA PHE A 138 30.55 -9.73 9.03
C PHE A 138 30.95 -9.09 10.38
N THR A 139 30.01 -8.48 11.07
CA THR A 139 30.26 -7.84 12.37
C THR A 139 30.61 -8.86 13.46
N GLY A 140 29.99 -10.03 13.40
CA GLY A 140 30.22 -11.11 14.38
C GLY A 140 31.58 -11.80 14.24
N PHE A 141 31.95 -12.18 13.02
CA PHE A 141 33.08 -13.07 12.78
C PHE A 141 34.31 -12.38 12.15
N PHE A 142 34.13 -11.36 11.33
CA PHE A 142 35.20 -10.77 10.54
C PHE A 142 35.66 -9.40 11.03
N MET A 143 34.81 -8.67 11.77
CA MET A 143 35.12 -7.32 12.20
C MET A 143 36.08 -7.29 13.39
N SER A 144 37.14 -6.49 13.31
CA SER A 144 38.06 -6.28 14.43
C SER A 144 37.36 -5.65 15.64
N PRO A 145 37.77 -5.94 16.89
CA PRO A 145 37.15 -5.37 18.09
C PRO A 145 37.14 -3.83 18.11
N ARG A 146 38.21 -3.19 17.62
CA ARG A 146 38.29 -1.73 17.55
C ARG A 146 37.29 -1.13 16.58
N LEU A 147 37.08 -1.75 15.43
CA LEU A 147 36.11 -1.30 14.44
C LEU A 147 34.68 -1.56 14.93
N ARG A 148 34.42 -2.73 15.55
CA ARG A 148 33.13 -3.09 16.13
C ARG A 148 32.68 -2.09 17.19
N SER A 149 33.58 -1.62 18.06
CA SER A 149 33.26 -0.64 19.11
C SER A 149 32.84 0.73 18.56
N ARG A 150 33.18 1.05 17.30
CA ARG A 150 32.77 2.29 16.63
C ARG A 150 31.52 2.11 15.77
N ILE A 151 31.43 0.98 15.06
CA ILE A 151 30.32 0.73 14.13
C ILE A 151 29.05 0.37 14.88
N LYS A 152 29.13 -0.42 15.97
CA LYS A 152 27.95 -0.81 16.73
C LYS A 152 27.12 0.38 17.21
N PRO A 153 27.69 1.43 17.85
CA PRO A 153 26.91 2.61 18.21
C PRO A 153 26.32 3.36 16.99
N ALA A 154 27.01 3.37 15.87
CA ALA A 154 26.50 4.00 14.65
C ALA A 154 25.27 3.26 14.09
N ILE A 155 25.29 1.93 14.11
CA ILE A 155 24.12 1.11 13.72
C ILE A 155 22.96 1.33 14.70
N GLU A 156 23.23 1.39 16.00
CA GLU A 156 22.22 1.68 17.03
C GLU A 156 21.61 3.08 16.86
N LEU A 157 22.39 4.07 16.46
CA LEU A 157 21.87 5.40 16.12
C LEU A 157 20.97 5.37 14.88
N ILE A 158 21.33 4.60 13.84
CA ILE A 158 20.49 4.44 12.64
C ILE A 158 19.19 3.72 13.00
N ALA A 159 19.25 2.68 13.84
CA ALA A 159 18.07 1.95 14.34
C ALA A 159 17.13 2.84 15.17
N ALA A 160 17.69 3.80 15.92
CA ALA A 160 16.94 4.77 16.69
C ALA A 160 16.30 5.88 15.84
N PHE A 161 16.67 5.96 14.55
CA PHE A 161 16.13 7.01 13.68
C PHE A 161 14.63 6.81 13.43
N PRO A 162 13.80 7.86 13.59
CA PRO A 162 12.37 7.72 13.42
C PRO A 162 12.01 7.24 12.00
N THR A 163 11.38 6.07 11.88
CA THR A 163 10.97 5.48 10.59
C THR A 163 10.07 6.42 9.79
N VAL A 164 9.29 7.27 10.48
CA VAL A 164 8.45 8.31 9.88
C VAL A 164 9.29 9.32 9.09
N VAL A 165 10.47 9.71 9.60
CA VAL A 165 11.37 10.64 8.91
C VAL A 165 11.92 10.01 7.65
N ILE A 166 12.35 8.74 7.71
CA ILE A 166 12.80 7.97 6.54
C ILE A 166 11.68 7.91 5.50
N GLY A 167 10.47 7.56 5.93
CA GLY A 167 9.29 7.51 5.07
C GLY A 167 8.99 8.87 4.43
N ALA A 168 9.05 9.97 5.18
CA ALA A 168 8.82 11.31 4.67
C ALA A 168 9.86 11.73 3.63
N VAL A 169 11.15 11.50 3.88
CA VAL A 169 12.23 11.79 2.91
C VAL A 169 12.03 11.01 1.62
N LEU A 170 11.74 9.72 1.71
CA LEU A 170 11.50 8.89 0.52
C LEU A 170 10.22 9.29 -0.22
N ALA A 171 9.16 9.68 0.49
CA ALA A 171 7.92 10.14 -0.12
C ALA A 171 8.08 11.48 -0.86
N VAL A 172 8.95 12.36 -0.39
CA VAL A 172 9.17 13.68 -1.01
C VAL A 172 10.24 13.61 -2.10
N TRP A 173 11.30 12.84 -1.89
CA TRP A 173 12.45 12.84 -2.80
C TRP A 173 12.41 11.69 -3.81
N LEU A 174 12.15 10.45 -3.37
CA LEU A 174 12.19 9.25 -4.22
C LEU A 174 10.86 9.01 -4.94
N ALA A 175 9.72 9.19 -4.27
CA ALA A 175 8.42 8.88 -4.86
C ALA A 175 8.13 9.63 -6.18
N PRO A 176 8.46 10.93 -6.35
CA PRO A 176 8.23 11.64 -7.60
C PRO A 176 9.08 11.14 -8.79
N ARG A 177 10.17 10.42 -8.48
CA ARG A 177 11.12 9.89 -9.47
C ARG A 177 11.06 8.36 -9.61
N PHE A 178 10.17 7.74 -8.86
CA PHE A 178 10.16 6.28 -8.73
C PHE A 178 9.87 5.57 -10.06
N ASP A 179 9.00 6.14 -10.88
CA ASP A 179 8.66 5.64 -12.21
C ASP A 179 9.85 5.63 -13.17
N THR A 180 10.74 6.62 -13.06
CA THR A 180 11.95 6.73 -13.89
C THR A 180 13.15 5.97 -13.31
N LEU A 181 13.19 5.70 -12.01
CA LEU A 181 14.29 5.02 -11.34
C LEU A 181 14.01 3.55 -11.04
N LEU A 182 12.85 3.04 -11.44
CA LEU A 182 12.40 1.70 -11.04
C LEU A 182 13.38 0.60 -11.46
N LEU A 183 13.81 0.62 -12.71
CA LEU A 183 14.72 -0.39 -13.24
C LEU A 183 16.15 -0.23 -12.72
N GLU A 184 16.57 0.99 -12.46
CA GLU A 184 17.85 1.31 -11.84
C GLU A 184 17.92 0.79 -10.39
N ILE A 185 16.83 0.99 -9.61
CA ILE A 185 16.70 0.46 -8.25
C ILE A 185 16.69 -1.07 -8.26
N LEU A 186 15.93 -1.70 -9.15
CA LEU A 186 15.91 -3.16 -9.28
C LEU A 186 17.28 -3.70 -9.72
N GLY A 187 17.95 -3.03 -10.63
CA GLY A 187 19.31 -3.35 -11.05
C GLY A 187 20.29 -3.33 -9.88
N ALA A 188 20.24 -2.30 -9.03
CA ALA A 188 21.06 -2.23 -7.84
C ALA A 188 20.73 -3.33 -6.81
N ILE A 189 19.44 -3.60 -6.57
CA ILE A 189 18.98 -4.65 -5.65
C ILE A 189 19.46 -6.04 -6.08
N VAL A 190 19.50 -6.33 -7.38
CA VAL A 190 19.98 -7.61 -7.91
C VAL A 190 21.51 -7.65 -7.97
N MET A 191 22.15 -6.56 -8.42
CA MET A 191 23.60 -6.51 -8.65
C MET A 191 24.40 -6.58 -7.35
N VAL A 192 23.91 -5.97 -6.27
CA VAL A 192 24.66 -5.96 -4.99
C VAL A 192 24.84 -7.38 -4.42
N PRO A 193 23.79 -8.18 -4.15
CA PRO A 193 24.00 -9.51 -3.61
C PRO A 193 24.72 -10.45 -4.56
N THR A 194 24.39 -10.41 -5.85
CA THR A 194 25.07 -11.26 -6.85
C THR A 194 26.52 -10.89 -7.03
N GLY A 195 26.83 -9.59 -7.07
CA GLY A 195 28.20 -9.09 -7.15
C GLY A 195 29.04 -9.41 -5.91
N VAL A 196 28.46 -9.29 -4.71
CA VAL A 196 29.14 -9.70 -3.47
C VAL A 196 29.44 -11.19 -3.47
N LEU A 197 28.49 -12.04 -3.89
CA LEU A 197 28.69 -13.48 -4.01
C LEU A 197 29.82 -13.81 -5.02
N LEU A 198 29.80 -13.21 -6.19
CA LEU A 198 30.81 -13.39 -7.22
C LEU A 198 32.18 -12.93 -6.75
N LEU A 199 32.27 -11.75 -6.14
CA LEU A 199 33.54 -11.25 -5.60
C LEU A 199 34.08 -12.17 -4.50
N SER A 200 33.22 -12.70 -3.63
CA SER A 200 33.64 -13.64 -2.58
C SER A 200 34.16 -14.96 -3.15
N LEU A 201 33.50 -15.47 -4.20
CA LEU A 201 33.91 -16.66 -4.90
C LEU A 201 35.27 -16.47 -5.61
N LEU A 202 35.40 -15.37 -6.36
CA LEU A 202 36.66 -15.01 -7.04
C LEU A 202 37.80 -14.82 -6.05
N TRP A 203 37.53 -14.23 -4.87
CA TRP A 203 38.51 -14.08 -3.81
C TRP A 203 38.98 -15.44 -3.28
N GLN A 204 38.09 -16.40 -3.10
CA GLN A 204 38.46 -17.75 -2.65
C GLN A 204 39.29 -18.52 -3.68
N LEU A 205 39.03 -18.30 -4.97
CA LEU A 205 39.77 -18.97 -6.06
C LEU A 205 41.16 -18.36 -6.29
N HIS A 206 41.43 -17.16 -5.76
CA HIS A 206 42.68 -16.47 -6.02
C HIS A 206 43.77 -16.88 -5.04
N PRO A 207 44.96 -17.35 -5.51
CA PRO A 207 46.05 -17.85 -4.65
C PRO A 207 46.63 -16.83 -3.70
N VAL A 208 46.43 -15.54 -3.94
CA VAL A 208 46.87 -14.42 -3.07
C VAL A 208 46.01 -14.29 -1.81
N ALA A 209 44.81 -14.88 -1.76
CA ALA A 209 43.93 -14.79 -0.61
C ALA A 209 44.58 -15.28 0.70
N HIS A 210 45.47 -16.26 0.62
CA HIS A 210 46.21 -16.79 1.79
C HIS A 210 47.36 -15.92 2.29
N ARG A 211 47.83 -14.93 1.52
CA ARG A 211 48.95 -14.03 1.89
C ARG A 211 48.50 -12.70 2.49
N THR A 212 47.23 -12.41 2.56
CA THR A 212 46.68 -11.05 2.79
C THR A 212 46.46 -10.66 4.25
N LYS A 213 47.17 -11.24 5.22
CA LYS A 213 47.16 -10.75 6.61
C LYS A 213 47.58 -9.27 6.74
N ARG A 214 48.33 -8.73 5.75
CA ARG A 214 48.85 -7.36 5.75
C ARG A 214 47.77 -6.30 5.39
N TYR A 215 46.69 -6.66 4.71
CA TYR A 215 45.68 -5.71 4.23
C TYR A 215 44.38 -5.72 5.04
N LEU A 216 44.32 -6.47 6.16
CA LEU A 216 43.13 -6.53 7.01
C LEU A 216 42.68 -5.17 7.55
N SER A 217 43.58 -4.20 7.69
CA SER A 217 43.23 -2.84 8.12
C SER A 217 42.52 -2.01 7.04
N GLN A 218 42.75 -2.31 5.76
CA GLN A 218 42.14 -1.62 4.61
C GLN A 218 40.92 -2.33 4.07
N LEU A 219 40.63 -3.55 4.54
CA LEU A 219 39.50 -4.38 4.08
C LEU A 219 38.16 -3.67 4.17
N PRO A 220 37.79 -2.94 5.24
CA PRO A 220 36.51 -2.25 5.31
C PRO A 220 36.35 -1.16 4.24
N LEU A 221 37.43 -0.43 3.94
CA LEU A 221 37.41 0.60 2.89
C LEU A 221 37.27 -0.03 1.50
N LEU A 222 37.97 -1.13 1.25
CA LEU A 222 37.86 -1.87 -0.02
C LEU A 222 36.47 -2.45 -0.22
N LEU A 223 35.85 -3.01 0.84
CA LEU A 223 34.49 -3.51 0.79
C LEU A 223 33.48 -2.38 0.56
N LEU A 224 33.66 -1.21 1.18
CA LEU A 224 32.82 -0.05 0.93
C LEU A 224 32.93 0.43 -0.52
N LEU A 225 34.14 0.52 -1.05
CA LEU A 225 34.36 0.89 -2.46
C LEU A 225 33.78 -0.16 -3.42
N ALA A 226 33.94 -1.44 -3.12
CA ALA A 226 33.34 -2.51 -3.91
C ALA A 226 31.80 -2.43 -3.89
N LEU A 227 31.20 -2.19 -2.74
CA LEU A 227 29.75 -2.02 -2.60
C LEU A 227 29.27 -0.81 -3.40
N LEU A 228 29.96 0.33 -3.30
CA LEU A 228 29.63 1.53 -4.08
C LEU A 228 29.74 1.27 -5.58
N CYS A 229 30.78 0.55 -6.01
CA CYS A 229 30.96 0.15 -7.41
C CYS A 229 29.82 -0.80 -7.88
N LEU A 230 29.39 -1.76 -7.05
CA LEU A 230 28.29 -2.66 -7.38
C LEU A 230 26.94 -1.91 -7.49
N VAL A 231 26.70 -0.96 -6.61
CA VAL A 231 25.49 -0.11 -6.68
C VAL A 231 25.50 0.72 -7.95
N THR A 232 26.60 1.43 -8.25
CA THR A 232 26.70 2.26 -9.47
C THR A 232 26.61 1.41 -10.74
N LEU A 233 27.21 0.22 -10.74
CA LEU A 233 27.10 -0.71 -11.86
C LEU A 233 25.67 -1.23 -12.03
N GLY A 234 24.98 -1.55 -10.94
CA GLY A 234 23.58 -1.99 -10.96
C GLY A 234 22.66 -0.92 -11.51
N VAL A 235 22.84 0.33 -11.08
CA VAL A 235 22.12 1.50 -11.62
C VAL A 235 22.41 1.67 -13.11
N ALA A 236 23.67 1.62 -13.52
CA ALA A 236 24.05 1.76 -14.93
C ALA A 236 23.48 0.64 -15.80
N VAL A 237 23.50 -0.60 -15.32
CA VAL A 237 22.89 -1.75 -16.04
C VAL A 237 21.35 -1.56 -16.12
N GLY A 238 20.71 -1.16 -15.03
CA GLY A 238 19.26 -0.87 -15.02
C GLY A 238 18.91 0.20 -16.06
N HIS A 239 19.64 1.32 -16.06
CA HIS A 239 19.46 2.39 -17.04
C HIS A 239 19.70 1.92 -18.49
N GLN A 240 20.74 1.13 -18.72
CA GLN A 240 21.04 0.60 -20.06
C GLN A 240 19.94 -0.37 -20.54
N VAL A 241 19.43 -1.24 -19.68
CA VAL A 241 18.33 -2.14 -19.99
C VAL A 241 17.05 -1.34 -20.28
N GLU A 242 16.77 -0.30 -19.51
CA GLU A 242 15.60 0.57 -19.73
C GLU A 242 15.65 1.24 -21.10
N SER A 243 16.81 1.77 -21.49
CA SER A 243 16.98 2.47 -22.77
C SER A 243 16.95 1.53 -23.98
N THR A 244 17.48 0.30 -23.85
CA THR A 244 17.64 -0.62 -24.99
C THR A 244 16.49 -1.59 -25.16
N VAL A 245 15.84 -2.01 -24.07
CA VAL A 245 14.79 -3.04 -24.08
C VAL A 245 13.39 -2.44 -23.96
N PHE A 246 13.26 -1.33 -23.23
CA PHE A 246 11.96 -0.74 -22.87
C PHE A 246 11.73 0.67 -23.46
N ASP A 247 12.42 1.01 -24.55
CA ASP A 247 12.28 2.31 -25.23
C ASP A 247 12.37 3.53 -24.28
N GLY A 248 13.23 3.44 -23.28
CA GLY A 248 13.51 4.49 -22.30
C GLY A 248 12.50 4.65 -21.17
N SER A 249 11.50 3.76 -21.03
CA SER A 249 10.59 3.77 -19.88
C SER A 249 9.94 2.41 -19.62
N PHE A 250 10.46 1.69 -18.65
CA PHE A 250 9.89 0.43 -18.19
C PHE A 250 8.45 0.59 -17.63
N ALA A 251 8.19 1.69 -16.94
CA ALA A 251 6.85 1.98 -16.42
C ALA A 251 5.82 2.14 -17.55
N ARG A 252 6.20 2.82 -18.64
CA ARG A 252 5.35 2.99 -19.82
C ARG A 252 5.12 1.66 -20.55
N TRP A 253 6.17 0.86 -20.72
CA TRP A 253 6.08 -0.46 -21.34
C TRP A 253 5.12 -1.37 -20.55
N LEU A 254 5.25 -1.41 -19.22
CA LEU A 254 4.40 -2.20 -18.34
C LEU A 254 2.92 -1.80 -18.45
N TYR A 255 2.66 -0.50 -18.59
CA TYR A 255 1.30 0.01 -18.81
C TYR A 255 0.73 -0.39 -20.18
N LEU A 256 1.52 -0.26 -21.24
CA LEU A 256 1.06 -0.55 -22.61
C LEU A 256 0.85 -2.06 -22.85
N GLU A 257 1.73 -2.90 -22.32
CA GLU A 257 1.69 -4.35 -22.58
C GLU A 257 0.76 -5.10 -21.62
N TYR A 258 0.73 -4.70 -20.35
CA TYR A 258 -0.01 -5.42 -19.31
C TYR A 258 -1.14 -4.60 -18.66
N GLY A 259 -1.31 -3.35 -19.02
CA GLY A 259 -2.30 -2.46 -18.41
C GLY A 259 -2.01 -2.11 -16.95
N ILE A 260 -0.77 -2.34 -16.45
CA ILE A 260 -0.38 -2.14 -15.06
C ILE A 260 0.21 -0.73 -14.90
N PRO A 261 -0.51 0.21 -14.27
CA PRO A 261 0.02 1.55 -14.04
C PRO A 261 1.03 1.54 -12.89
N VAL A 262 2.25 1.98 -13.16
CA VAL A 262 3.26 2.23 -12.12
C VAL A 262 2.93 3.57 -11.46
N ARG A 263 2.38 3.51 -10.25
CA ARG A 263 2.09 4.71 -9.47
C ARG A 263 3.33 5.12 -8.68
N GLN A 264 3.53 6.42 -8.51
CA GLN A 264 4.65 6.96 -7.73
C GLN A 264 4.69 6.46 -6.28
N ARG A 265 3.52 6.21 -5.68
CA ARG A 265 3.37 5.60 -4.35
C ARG A 265 2.88 4.16 -4.52
N ASN A 266 3.78 3.23 -4.50
CA ASN A 266 3.49 1.80 -4.66
C ASN A 266 4.17 0.96 -3.57
N ALA A 267 3.81 -0.33 -3.53
CA ALA A 267 4.31 -1.28 -2.53
C ALA A 267 5.84 -1.46 -2.57
N VAL A 268 6.46 -1.32 -3.74
CA VAL A 268 7.93 -1.47 -3.89
C VAL A 268 8.66 -0.30 -3.26
N LEU A 269 8.19 0.94 -3.47
CA LEU A 269 8.76 2.12 -2.80
C LEU A 269 8.67 2.00 -1.28
N VAL A 270 7.51 1.58 -0.79
CA VAL A 270 7.30 1.34 0.65
C VAL A 270 8.22 0.23 1.16
N ALA A 271 8.40 -0.83 0.38
CA ALA A 271 9.29 -1.94 0.71
C ALA A 271 10.77 -1.52 0.81
N VAL A 272 11.24 -0.67 -0.09
CA VAL A 272 12.61 -0.09 -0.02
C VAL A 272 12.78 0.73 1.25
N ALA A 273 11.78 1.58 1.58
CA ALA A 273 11.80 2.38 2.81
C ALA A 273 11.84 1.53 4.07
N LEU A 274 10.92 0.56 4.16
CA LEU A 274 10.83 -0.36 5.30
C LEU A 274 12.05 -1.28 5.37
N GLY A 275 12.53 -1.78 4.24
CA GLY A 275 13.73 -2.61 4.16
C GLY A 275 14.95 -1.90 4.73
N PHE A 276 15.17 -0.64 4.34
CA PHE A 276 16.24 0.18 4.90
C PHE A 276 16.11 0.37 6.42
N ALA A 277 14.89 0.59 6.91
CA ALA A 277 14.63 0.80 8.33
C ALA A 277 14.82 -0.48 9.17
N ILE A 278 14.59 -1.68 8.58
CA ILE A 278 14.69 -2.98 9.28
C ILE A 278 16.14 -3.49 9.30
N ILE A 279 17.00 -3.15 8.32
CA ILE A 279 18.39 -3.67 8.24
C ILE A 279 19.17 -3.55 9.56
N PRO A 280 19.13 -2.43 10.32
CA PRO A 280 19.90 -2.29 11.55
C PRO A 280 19.29 -3.02 12.77
N THR A 281 18.03 -3.47 12.70
CA THR A 281 17.33 -4.16 13.80
C THR A 281 17.61 -5.66 13.80
#